data_c00232e45058c2dd0e2bc78a0b9df73a
#
_entry.id   c00232e45058c2dd0e2bc78a0b9df73a
#
_cell.length_a   1.000
_cell.length_b   1.000
_cell.length_c   1.000
_cell.angle_alpha   90.00
_cell.angle_beta   90.00
_cell.angle_gamma   90.00
#
_symmetry.space_group_name_H-M   'P 1'
#
loop_
_entity.id
_entity.type
_entity.pdbx_description
1 polymer ?
#
loop_
_entity_poly.entity_id
_entity_poly.type
_entity_poly.pdbx_seq_one_letter_code
_entity_poly.pdbx_strand_id
1 'polypeptide(L)'
;MKVEAFLERIPSDFFTGVPDSQLKALCDALMERYGISERHIIAANEGNAVALATGHFLASGQVPTVYLQNSGEGNAMNPLASLCAKGVYAIPLLLVI
;
A
#
# COMPACT_ATOMS: atom_id res chain seq x y z
N MET A 1 -1.77 -17.57 -8.49
CA MET A 1 -2.73 -16.55 -8.97
C MET A 1 -2.00 -15.53 -9.82
N LYS A 2 -2.58 -15.17 -10.95
CA LYS A 2 -2.00 -14.10 -11.77
C LYS A 2 -2.25 -12.75 -11.13
N VAL A 3 -1.29 -11.83 -11.27
CA VAL A 3 -1.37 -10.49 -10.71
C VAL A 3 -2.62 -9.74 -11.19
N GLU A 4 -2.99 -9.89 -12.46
CA GLU A 4 -4.17 -9.22 -12.99
C GLU A 4 -5.45 -9.66 -12.27
N ALA A 5 -5.59 -10.97 -12.03
CA ALA A 5 -6.74 -11.50 -11.29
C ALA A 5 -6.75 -10.99 -9.84
N PHE A 6 -5.59 -10.89 -9.23
CA PHE A 6 -5.45 -10.35 -7.89
C PHE A 6 -5.93 -8.89 -7.83
N LEU A 7 -5.45 -8.07 -8.75
CA LEU A 7 -5.82 -6.64 -8.78
C LEU A 7 -7.30 -6.43 -9.04
N GLU A 8 -7.93 -7.30 -9.82
CA GLU A 8 -9.37 -7.22 -10.06
C GLU A 8 -10.21 -7.52 -8.82
N ARG A 9 -9.67 -8.28 -7.88
CA ARG A 9 -10.40 -8.73 -6.69
C ARG A 9 -10.25 -7.82 -5.48
N ILE A 10 -9.22 -7.00 -5.43
CA ILE A 10 -9.03 -6.10 -4.30
C ILE A 10 -9.83 -4.82 -4.53
N PRO A 11 -10.53 -4.33 -3.51
CA PRO A 11 -11.43 -3.18 -3.64
C PRO A 11 -10.70 -1.84 -3.52
N SER A 12 -9.43 -1.77 -3.87
CA SER A 12 -8.63 -0.57 -3.69
C SER A 12 -8.30 0.07 -5.03
N ASP A 13 -8.35 1.38 -5.09
CA ASP A 13 -7.95 2.16 -6.25
C ASP A 13 -6.76 3.06 -5.97
N PHE A 14 -6.15 2.90 -4.82
CA PHE A 14 -4.92 3.62 -4.46
C PHE A 14 -3.88 2.64 -3.96
N PHE A 15 -2.68 2.75 -4.50
CA PHE A 15 -1.57 1.86 -4.20
C PHE A 15 -0.32 2.68 -3.89
N THR A 16 0.38 2.31 -2.85
CA THR A 16 1.67 2.90 -2.54
C THR A 16 2.56 1.87 -1.89
N GLY A 17 3.86 2.04 -2.02
CA GLY A 17 4.79 1.08 -1.45
C GLY A 17 6.22 1.34 -1.90
N VAL A 18 7.08 0.40 -1.56
CA VAL A 18 8.48 0.40 -1.95
C VAL A 18 8.71 -0.77 -2.90
N PRO A 19 9.03 -0.51 -4.18
CA PRO A 19 9.26 -1.58 -5.14
C PRO A 19 10.40 -2.50 -4.71
N ASP A 20 10.22 -3.79 -4.98
CA ASP A 20 11.20 -4.81 -4.67
C ASP A 20 11.14 -5.92 -5.71
N SER A 21 12.26 -6.62 -5.92
CA SER A 21 12.31 -7.70 -6.90
C SER A 21 11.34 -8.84 -6.59
N GLN A 22 11.02 -9.06 -5.32
CA GLN A 22 10.05 -10.08 -4.91
C GLN A 22 8.63 -9.70 -5.30
N LEU A 23 8.38 -8.42 -5.52
CA LEU A 23 7.06 -7.89 -5.89
C LEU A 23 7.04 -7.39 -7.34
N LYS A 24 8.00 -7.85 -8.17
CA LYS A 24 8.17 -7.33 -9.52
C LYS A 24 6.88 -7.41 -10.35
N ALA A 25 6.20 -8.54 -10.30
CA ALA A 25 4.98 -8.71 -11.09
C ALA A 25 3.89 -7.72 -10.69
N LEU A 26 3.72 -7.48 -9.39
CA LEU A 26 2.76 -6.50 -8.90
C LEU A 26 3.17 -5.08 -9.28
N CYS A 27 4.44 -4.73 -9.05
CA CYS A 27 4.94 -3.39 -9.36
C CYS A 27 4.84 -3.08 -10.85
N ASP A 28 5.19 -4.03 -11.71
CA ASP A 28 5.09 -3.86 -13.17
C ASP A 28 3.63 -3.65 -13.59
N ALA A 29 2.71 -4.42 -13.03
CA ALA A 29 1.29 -4.27 -13.35
C ALA A 29 0.73 -2.93 -12.90
N LEU A 30 1.12 -2.44 -11.72
CA LEU A 30 0.70 -1.14 -11.22
C LEU A 30 1.26 -0.01 -12.08
N MET A 31 2.53 -0.13 -12.50
CA MET A 31 3.14 0.87 -13.40
C MET A 31 2.44 0.88 -14.75
N GLU A 32 2.06 -0.27 -15.27
CA GLU A 32 1.33 -0.34 -16.53
C GLU A 32 -0.06 0.26 -16.42
N ARG A 33 -0.79 -0.02 -15.34
CA ARG A 33 -2.17 0.47 -15.15
C ARG A 33 -2.22 1.97 -14.83
N TYR A 34 -1.38 2.42 -13.92
CA TYR A 34 -1.53 3.75 -13.33
C TYR A 34 -0.31 4.63 -13.51
N GLY A 35 0.86 4.07 -13.80
CA GLY A 35 2.11 4.81 -13.78
C GLY A 35 2.38 5.37 -12.39
N ILE A 36 3.05 6.51 -12.33
CA ILE A 36 3.16 7.30 -11.11
C ILE A 36 2.10 8.39 -11.21
N SER A 37 1.09 8.32 -10.37
CA SER A 37 -0.08 9.17 -10.48
C SER A 37 -0.75 9.33 -9.12
N GLU A 38 -1.92 9.94 -9.08
CA GLU A 38 -2.72 10.04 -7.86
C GLU A 38 -3.21 8.68 -7.36
N ARG A 39 -3.12 7.64 -8.18
CA ARG A 39 -3.51 6.27 -7.83
C ARG A 39 -2.36 5.36 -7.47
N HIS A 40 -1.13 5.74 -7.80
CA HIS A 40 0.04 4.93 -7.51
C HIS A 40 1.25 5.82 -7.21
N ILE A 41 1.69 5.78 -5.97
CA ILE A 41 2.82 6.59 -5.50
C ILE A 41 3.89 5.64 -4.96
N ILE A 42 5.12 5.84 -5.44
CA ILE A 42 6.28 5.13 -4.89
C ILE A 42 6.75 5.90 -3.68
N ALA A 43 6.78 5.24 -2.53
CA ALA A 43 7.12 5.88 -1.26
C ALA A 43 8.63 5.89 -1.03
N ALA A 44 9.08 6.80 -0.19
CA ALA A 44 10.50 6.90 0.18
C ALA A 44 10.96 5.71 1.03
N ASN A 45 10.07 5.17 1.85
CA ASN A 45 10.30 3.98 2.66
C ASN A 45 8.94 3.40 3.10
N GLU A 46 8.97 2.25 3.77
CA GLU A 46 7.76 1.54 4.14
C GLU A 46 6.88 2.32 5.13
N GLY A 47 7.49 3.02 6.08
CA GLY A 47 6.74 3.86 7.01
C GLY A 47 6.05 5.01 6.31
N ASN A 48 6.73 5.62 5.34
CA ASN A 48 6.15 6.67 4.50
C ASN A 48 4.97 6.12 3.69
N ALA A 49 5.07 4.91 3.18
CA ALA A 49 3.97 4.28 2.44
C ALA A 49 2.73 4.13 3.31
N VAL A 50 2.87 3.67 4.54
CA VAL A 50 1.74 3.55 5.46
C VAL A 50 1.13 4.92 5.76
N ALA A 51 1.95 5.93 5.97
CA ALA A 51 1.47 7.29 6.23
C ALA A 51 0.69 7.86 5.03
N LEU A 52 1.22 7.68 3.82
CA LEU A 52 0.52 8.10 2.60
C LEU A 52 -0.84 7.39 2.47
N ALA A 53 -0.86 6.10 2.72
CA ALA A 53 -2.07 5.31 2.64
C ALA A 53 -3.13 5.78 3.65
N THR A 54 -2.72 6.04 4.88
CA THR A 54 -3.65 6.52 5.90
C THR A 54 -4.19 7.90 5.55
N GLY A 55 -3.36 8.78 4.99
CA GLY A 55 -3.80 10.08 4.51
C GLY A 55 -4.82 9.95 3.39
N HIS A 56 -4.61 9.01 2.47
CA HIS A 56 -5.57 8.75 1.40
C HIS A 56 -6.92 8.31 1.95
N PHE A 57 -6.92 7.40 2.93
CA PHE A 57 -8.16 6.96 3.56
C PHE A 57 -8.89 8.12 4.24
N LEU A 58 -8.17 8.94 4.98
CA LEU A 58 -8.77 10.09 5.67
C LEU A 58 -9.41 11.07 4.69
N ALA A 59 -8.79 11.26 3.53
CA ALA A 59 -9.29 12.19 2.51
C ALA A 59 -10.45 11.62 1.69
N SER A 60 -10.44 10.32 1.40
CA SER A 60 -11.36 9.72 0.43
C SER A 60 -12.37 8.74 1.02
N GLY A 61 -12.09 8.18 2.19
CA GLY A 61 -12.89 7.09 2.75
C GLY A 61 -12.67 5.74 2.06
N GLN A 62 -11.74 5.66 1.09
CA GLN A 62 -11.44 4.43 0.37
C GLN A 62 -10.28 3.70 1.01
N VAL A 63 -10.40 2.38 1.13
CA VAL A 63 -9.34 1.55 1.72
C VAL A 63 -8.15 1.47 0.75
N PRO A 64 -6.97 1.95 1.15
CA PRO A 64 -5.79 1.93 0.29
C PRO A 64 -5.06 0.60 0.38
N THR A 65 -4.16 0.36 -0.56
CA THR A 65 -3.27 -0.80 -0.55
C THR A 65 -1.83 -0.36 -0.42
N VAL A 66 -1.12 -0.96 0.51
CA VAL A 66 0.33 -0.78 0.70
C VAL A 66 1.02 -2.08 0.35
N TYR A 67 2.04 -2.02 -0.51
CA TYR A 67 2.87 -3.18 -0.82
C TYR A 67 4.28 -2.97 -0.29
N LEU A 68 4.88 -4.02 0.25
CA LEU A 68 6.25 -3.99 0.74
C LEU A 68 6.82 -5.41 0.81
N GLN A 69 8.14 -5.52 0.78
CA GLN A 69 8.76 -6.82 1.00
C GLN A 69 8.76 -7.16 2.49
N ASN A 70 8.88 -8.43 2.78
CA ASN A 70 8.84 -8.93 4.16
C ASN A 70 9.86 -8.23 5.08
N SER A 71 11.06 -7.98 4.61
CA SER A 71 12.09 -7.31 5.42
C SER A 71 11.77 -5.83 5.70
N GLY A 72 10.83 -5.24 4.98
CA GLY A 72 10.41 -3.86 5.19
C GLY A 72 9.38 -3.68 6.30
N GLU A 73 8.86 -4.77 6.87
CA GLU A 73 7.83 -4.69 7.90
C GLU A 73 8.30 -3.92 9.13
N GLY A 74 9.59 -4.03 9.49
CA GLY A 74 10.14 -3.29 10.63
C GLY A 74 9.96 -1.78 10.50
N ASN A 75 10.15 -1.26 9.29
CA ASN A 75 9.97 0.17 9.03
C ASN A 75 8.50 0.60 9.04
N ALA A 76 7.59 -0.34 8.84
CA ALA A 76 6.16 -0.06 8.83
C ALA A 76 5.50 -0.22 10.20
N MET A 77 6.17 -0.85 11.17
CA MET A 77 5.56 -1.17 12.46
C MET A 77 5.07 0.05 13.23
N ASN A 78 5.86 1.11 13.29
CA ASN A 78 5.47 2.32 14.02
C ASN A 78 4.17 2.91 13.47
N PRO A 79 4.09 3.28 12.18
CA PRO A 79 2.85 3.87 11.67
C PRO A 79 1.68 2.87 11.68
N LEU A 80 1.90 1.58 11.48
CA LEU A 80 0.82 0.60 11.61
C LEU A 80 0.26 0.59 13.04
N ALA A 81 1.13 0.55 14.03
CA ALA A 81 0.70 0.56 15.43
C ALA A 81 0.04 1.88 15.82
N SER A 82 0.57 3.00 15.31
CA SER A 82 0.10 4.33 15.69
C SER A 82 -1.20 4.73 14.99
N LEU A 83 -1.40 4.30 13.74
CA LEU A 83 -2.49 4.80 12.90
C LEU A 83 -3.55 3.73 12.61
N CYS A 84 -3.15 2.48 12.50
CA CYS A 84 -4.04 1.42 12.03
C CYS A 84 -4.56 0.51 13.14
N ALA A 85 -3.94 0.54 14.31
CA ALA A 85 -4.35 -0.32 15.42
C ALA A 85 -5.74 0.08 15.93
N LYS A 86 -6.51 -0.94 16.32
CA LYS A 86 -7.89 -0.78 16.74
C LYS A 86 -8.07 0.18 17.92
N GLY A 87 -7.14 0.21 18.83
CA GLY A 87 -7.23 1.06 20.03
C GLY A 87 -6.79 2.51 19.81
N VAL A 88 -6.38 2.88 18.61
CA VAL A 88 -5.90 4.23 18.30
C VAL A 88 -6.82 4.85 17.26
N TYR A 89 -6.39 4.95 15.99
CA TYR A 89 -7.24 5.54 14.95
C TYR A 89 -7.96 4.50 14.09
N ALA A 90 -7.55 3.25 14.18
CA ALA A 90 -8.18 2.13 13.47
C ALA A 90 -8.35 2.37 11.96
N ILE A 91 -7.39 3.04 11.33
CA ILE A 91 -7.46 3.33 9.89
C ILE A 91 -7.22 2.03 9.12
N PRO A 92 -8.17 1.61 8.27
CA PRO A 92 -8.02 0.37 7.53
C PRO A 92 -7.09 0.55 6.33
N LEU A 93 -6.29 -0.47 6.05
CA LEU A 93 -5.54 -0.58 4.81
C LEU A 93 -5.33 -2.05 4.47
N LEU A 94 -5.11 -2.32 3.20
CA LEU A 94 -4.76 -3.64 2.73
C LEU A 94 -3.23 -3.70 2.60
N LEU A 95 -2.63 -4.65 3.29
CA LEU A 95 -1.18 -4.80 3.28
C LEU A 95 -0.81 -6.03 2.45
N VAL A 96 0.00 -5.83 1.43
CA VAL A 96 0.50 -6.89 0.56
C VAL A 96 2.00 -7.07 0.83
N ILE A 97 2.34 -8.26 1.29
CA ILE A 97 3.72 -8.59 1.66
C ILE A 97 4.22 -9.75 0.80
#